data_555da384d49af5033a68d3d751d48348
#
_entry.id   555da384d49af5033a68d3d751d48348
#
_cell.length_a   1.000
_cell.length_b   1.000
_cell.length_c   1.000
_cell.angle_alpha   90.00
_cell.angle_beta   90.00
_cell.angle_gamma   90.00
#
_symmetry.space_group_name_H-M   'P 1'
#
loop_
_entity.id
_entity.type
_entity.pdbx_description
1 polymer ?
#
loop_
_entity_poly.entity_id
_entity_poly.type
_entity_poly.pdbx_seq_one_letter_code
_entity_poly.pdbx_strand_id
1 'polypeptide(L)'
;VMGSGIYLTDKLTLFLDIGTNAEIVIGNQEWFACAACSAGPAFEGGGIEFGMRATKGAIEDFSIDPDTLEPMNICIGNVRPKGICGSGLITMVATLLMTPSFLWR
;
A
#
# COMPACT_ATOMS: atom_id res chain seq x y z
N VAL A 1 10.93 7.78 15.93
CA VAL A 1 12.06 8.74 15.77
C VAL A 1 13.34 8.16 16.36
N MET A 2 13.39 7.79 17.64
CA MET A 2 14.62 7.27 18.26
C MET A 2 15.14 6.00 17.57
N GLY A 3 14.29 5.03 17.30
CA GLY A 3 14.69 3.78 16.64
C GLY A 3 15.08 3.93 15.16
N SER A 4 14.63 4.97 14.47
CA SER A 4 14.95 5.22 13.07
C SER A 4 16.28 5.95 12.83
N GLY A 5 16.89 6.54 13.88
CA GLY A 5 18.12 7.32 13.76
C GLY A 5 17.98 8.65 13.03
N ILE A 6 16.78 9.10 12.67
CA ILE A 6 16.54 10.37 11.94
C ILE A 6 17.13 11.60 12.65
N TYR A 7 17.22 11.55 13.97
CA TYR A 7 17.80 12.62 14.78
C TYR A 7 19.35 12.71 14.72
N LEU A 8 19.99 11.76 14.06
CA LEU A 8 21.44 11.68 13.90
C LEU A 8 21.93 12.19 12.54
N THR A 9 21.02 12.52 11.63
CA THR A 9 21.36 12.93 10.25
C THR A 9 21.08 14.41 10.02
N ASP A 10 21.94 15.06 9.26
CA ASP A 10 21.77 16.42 8.76
C ASP A 10 20.84 16.47 7.53
N LYS A 11 20.58 15.32 6.91
CA LYS A 11 19.71 15.21 5.73
C LYS A 11 18.25 15.35 6.11
N LEU A 12 17.50 16.13 5.35
CA LEU A 12 16.06 16.17 5.48
C LEU A 12 15.48 14.78 5.17
N THR A 13 14.86 14.17 6.15
CA THR A 13 14.37 12.81 6.12
C THR A 13 12.87 12.78 6.41
N LEU A 14 12.13 12.00 5.63
CA LEU A 14 10.73 11.68 5.86
C LEU A 14 10.63 10.27 6.43
N PHE A 15 10.00 10.15 7.59
CA PHE A 15 9.65 8.86 8.21
C PHE A 15 8.13 8.71 8.22
N LEU A 16 7.67 7.55 7.76
CA LEU A 16 6.26 7.18 7.73
C LEU A 16 6.07 5.86 8.47
N ASP A 17 5.19 5.84 9.45
CA ASP A 17 4.71 4.63 10.09
C ASP A 17 3.22 4.48 9.76
N ILE A 18 2.88 3.46 8.99
CA ILE A 18 1.54 3.29 8.44
C ILE A 18 0.92 2.02 9.01
N GLY A 19 -0.11 2.21 9.82
CA GLY A 19 -0.98 1.17 10.36
C GLY A 19 -2.44 1.61 10.27
N THR A 20 -3.23 1.29 11.27
CA THR A 20 -4.59 1.82 11.41
C THR A 20 -4.59 3.35 11.56
N ASN A 21 -3.57 3.89 12.20
CA ASN A 21 -3.18 5.29 12.13
C ASN A 21 -1.91 5.43 11.28
N ALA A 22 -1.59 6.64 10.89
CA ALA A 22 -0.34 6.96 10.24
C ALA A 22 0.38 8.06 11.02
N GLU A 23 1.61 7.79 11.41
CA GLU A 23 2.51 8.76 12.01
C GLU A 23 3.52 9.21 10.96
N ILE A 24 3.61 10.52 10.80
CA ILE A 24 4.49 11.16 9.83
C ILE A 24 5.47 12.03 10.58
N VAL A 25 6.75 11.86 10.33
CA VAL A 25 7.80 12.71 10.87
C VAL A 25 8.69 13.18 9.73
N ILE A 26 8.88 14.49 9.62
CA ILE A 26 9.82 15.08 8.68
C ILE A 26 10.80 15.97 9.46
N GLY A 27 12.07 15.91 9.12
CA GLY A 27 13.10 16.72 9.76
C GLY A 27 14.48 16.12 9.65
N ASN A 28 15.36 16.62 10.49
CA ASN A 28 16.76 16.21 10.60
C ASN A 28 17.23 16.38 12.06
N GLN A 29 18.54 16.37 12.30
CA GLN A 29 19.11 16.54 13.64
C GLN A 29 18.78 17.88 14.32
N GLU A 30 18.38 18.91 13.57
CA GLU A 30 18.14 20.25 14.09
C GLU A 30 16.68 20.48 14.48
N TRP A 31 15.74 19.88 13.72
CA TRP A 31 14.31 20.08 13.93
C TRP A 31 13.47 18.91 13.41
N PHE A 32 12.27 18.76 13.96
CA PHE A 32 11.25 17.83 13.50
C PHE A 32 9.87 18.49 13.42
N ALA A 33 9.11 18.12 12.41
CA ALA A 33 7.67 18.30 12.37
C ALA A 33 7.01 16.93 12.39
N CYS A 34 6.01 16.76 13.26
CA CYS A 34 5.30 15.50 13.44
C CYS A 34 3.80 15.70 13.20
N ALA A 35 3.18 14.72 12.57
CA ALA A 35 1.74 14.66 12.42
C ALA A 35 1.26 13.22 12.64
N ALA A 36 0.05 13.08 13.13
CA ALA A 36 -0.66 11.80 13.18
C ALA A 36 -2.03 11.95 12.52
N CYS A 37 -2.43 10.95 11.77
CA CYS A 37 -3.74 10.93 11.12
C CYS A 37 -4.32 9.51 11.14
N SER A 38 -5.64 9.42 11.05
CA SER A 38 -6.29 8.13 10.82
C SER A 38 -6.08 7.71 9.37
N ALA A 39 -5.41 6.57 9.16
CA ALA A 39 -5.28 5.96 7.85
C ALA A 39 -6.51 5.10 7.50
N GLY A 40 -7.25 4.65 8.53
CA GLY A 40 -8.36 3.72 8.40
C GLY A 40 -7.89 2.27 8.19
N PRO A 41 -8.79 1.29 8.29
CA PRO A 41 -8.44 -0.13 8.24
C PRO A 41 -8.46 -0.72 6.82
N ALA A 42 -8.27 0.08 5.77
CA ALA A 42 -8.37 -0.39 4.38
C ALA A 42 -7.34 -1.48 4.06
N PHE A 43 -6.11 -1.34 4.56
CA PHE A 43 -5.06 -2.35 4.35
C PHE A 43 -5.30 -3.65 5.12
N GLU A 44 -6.11 -3.62 6.16
CA GLU A 44 -6.56 -4.81 6.87
C GLU A 44 -7.88 -5.37 6.29
N GLY A 45 -8.38 -4.78 5.20
CA GLY A 45 -9.59 -5.18 4.50
C GLY A 45 -10.87 -4.51 5.00
N GLY A 46 -10.77 -3.56 5.94
CA GLY A 46 -11.92 -2.82 6.45
C GLY A 46 -12.45 -1.80 5.45
N GLY A 47 -13.78 -1.70 5.32
CA GLY A 47 -14.42 -0.74 4.43
C GLY A 47 -14.38 -1.09 2.94
N ILE A 48 -13.83 -2.24 2.57
CA ILE A 48 -13.76 -2.75 1.19
C ILE A 48 -14.62 -4.03 1.13
N GLU A 49 -15.54 -4.12 0.16
CA GLU A 49 -16.51 -5.21 0.07
C GLU A 49 -15.87 -6.61 0.05
N PHE A 50 -14.77 -6.76 -0.70
CA PHE A 50 -13.99 -7.99 -0.77
C PHE A 50 -12.61 -7.83 -0.12
N GLY A 51 -12.47 -6.86 0.76
CA GLY A 51 -11.23 -6.66 1.51
C GLY A 51 -11.00 -7.77 2.53
N MET A 52 -9.77 -8.24 2.65
CA MET A 52 -9.40 -9.26 3.62
C MET A 52 -7.93 -9.10 4.05
N ARG A 53 -7.59 -9.71 5.18
CA ARG A 53 -6.19 -9.78 5.61
C ARG A 53 -5.38 -10.64 4.64
N ALA A 54 -4.06 -10.46 4.62
CA ALA A 54 -3.13 -11.24 3.82
C ALA A 54 -3.07 -12.71 4.31
N THR A 55 -4.07 -13.48 3.90
CA THR A 55 -4.23 -14.90 4.22
C THR A 55 -4.56 -15.69 2.96
N LYS A 56 -4.61 -17.01 3.04
CA LYS A 56 -4.89 -17.90 1.92
C LYS A 56 -6.16 -17.52 1.15
N GLY A 57 -6.00 -17.21 -0.14
CA GLY A 57 -7.06 -16.75 -1.03
C GLY A 57 -7.14 -15.23 -1.20
N ALA A 58 -6.30 -14.45 -0.51
CA ALA A 58 -6.18 -13.03 -0.76
C ALA A 58 -5.37 -12.77 -2.02
N ILE A 59 -5.84 -11.88 -2.89
CA ILE A 59 -5.05 -11.32 -3.99
C ILE A 59 -3.99 -10.42 -3.36
N GLU A 60 -2.73 -10.75 -3.57
CA GLU A 60 -1.56 -10.02 -3.04
C GLU A 60 -0.82 -9.23 -4.12
N ASP A 61 -1.01 -9.59 -5.37
CA ASP A 61 -0.40 -8.90 -6.51
C ASP A 61 -1.35 -8.87 -7.69
N PHE A 62 -1.19 -7.84 -8.54
CA PHE A 62 -2.04 -7.59 -9.69
C PHE A 62 -1.23 -6.98 -10.84
N SER A 63 -1.45 -7.47 -12.05
CA SER A 63 -0.87 -6.93 -13.26
C SER A 63 -1.89 -6.93 -14.40
N ILE A 64 -1.61 -6.17 -15.44
CA ILE A 64 -2.39 -6.14 -16.68
C ILE A 64 -1.40 -6.39 -17.82
N ASP A 65 -1.71 -7.35 -18.68
CA ASP A 65 -0.96 -7.58 -19.89
C ASP A 65 -1.07 -6.34 -20.80
N PRO A 66 0.04 -5.71 -21.21
CA PRO A 66 0.00 -4.45 -21.95
C PRO A 66 -0.56 -4.56 -23.38
N ASP A 67 -0.52 -5.76 -23.97
CA ASP A 67 -0.96 -6.02 -25.35
C ASP A 67 -2.42 -6.46 -25.39
N THR A 68 -2.80 -7.41 -24.54
CA THR A 68 -4.16 -7.97 -24.52
C THR A 68 -5.09 -7.24 -23.58
N LEU A 69 -4.54 -6.48 -22.62
CA LEU A 69 -5.25 -5.84 -21.50
C LEU A 69 -5.96 -6.84 -20.57
N GLU A 70 -5.52 -8.09 -20.58
CA GLU A 70 -6.06 -9.09 -19.67
C GLU A 70 -5.51 -8.90 -18.26
N PRO A 71 -6.39 -8.87 -17.23
CA PRO A 71 -5.96 -8.77 -15.86
C PRO A 71 -5.42 -10.11 -15.35
N MET A 72 -4.30 -10.07 -14.67
CA MET A 72 -3.69 -11.21 -14.00
C MET A 72 -3.58 -10.93 -12.50
N ASN A 73 -3.75 -11.93 -11.66
CA ASN A 73 -3.59 -11.78 -10.23
C ASN A 73 -2.84 -12.97 -9.62
N ILE A 74 -2.15 -12.70 -8.52
CA ILE A 74 -1.48 -13.70 -7.70
C ILE A 74 -2.20 -13.75 -6.36
N CYS A 75 -2.59 -14.95 -5.96
CA CYS A 75 -3.26 -15.19 -4.69
C CYS A 75 -2.37 -15.93 -3.72
N ILE A 76 -2.38 -15.53 -2.48
CA ILE A 76 -1.69 -16.25 -1.41
C ILE A 76 -2.17 -17.69 -1.36
N GLY A 77 -1.21 -18.61 -1.46
CA GLY A 77 -1.43 -20.05 -1.43
C GLY A 77 -1.90 -20.68 -2.75
N ASN A 78 -1.79 -19.96 -3.89
CA ASN A 78 -2.15 -20.44 -5.23
C ASN A 78 -3.53 -21.09 -5.28
N VAL A 79 -4.51 -20.48 -4.66
CA VAL A 79 -5.90 -20.93 -4.63
C VAL A 79 -6.82 -19.91 -5.31
N ARG A 80 -8.06 -20.27 -5.53
CA ARG A 80 -9.06 -19.35 -6.10
C ARG A 80 -9.21 -18.09 -5.23
N PRO A 81 -9.26 -16.90 -5.85
CA PRO A 81 -9.44 -15.63 -5.11
C PRO A 81 -10.72 -15.64 -4.26
N LYS A 82 -10.59 -15.12 -3.06
CA LYS A 82 -11.70 -14.87 -2.12
C LYS A 82 -11.88 -13.38 -1.83
N GLY A 83 -10.81 -12.61 -1.96
CA GLY A 83 -10.79 -11.18 -1.72
C GLY A 83 -9.41 -10.60 -2.01
N ILE A 84 -9.21 -9.35 -1.64
CA ILE A 84 -7.99 -8.60 -1.87
C ILE A 84 -7.39 -8.13 -0.54
N CYS A 85 -6.09 -8.27 -0.34
CA CYS A 85 -5.39 -7.71 0.81
C CYS A 85 -4.76 -6.34 0.48
N GLY A 86 -4.19 -5.69 1.48
CA GLY A 86 -3.63 -4.34 1.34
C GLY A 86 -2.58 -4.23 0.26
N SER A 87 -1.64 -5.19 0.16
CA SER A 87 -0.62 -5.20 -0.90
C SER A 87 -1.26 -5.32 -2.29
N GLY A 88 -2.20 -6.24 -2.46
CA GLY A 88 -2.93 -6.41 -3.71
C GLY A 88 -3.72 -5.16 -4.11
N LEU A 89 -4.32 -4.46 -3.15
CA LEU A 89 -5.02 -3.21 -3.40
C LEU A 89 -4.06 -2.12 -3.91
N ILE A 90 -2.91 -1.96 -3.26
CA ILE A 90 -1.88 -1.00 -3.68
C ILE A 90 -1.39 -1.31 -5.10
N THR A 91 -1.05 -2.56 -5.36
CA THR A 91 -0.56 -2.99 -6.68
C THR A 91 -1.62 -2.80 -7.76
N MET A 92 -2.88 -3.13 -7.47
CA MET A 92 -4.00 -2.93 -8.38
C MET A 92 -4.16 -1.46 -8.77
N VAL A 93 -4.22 -0.55 -7.79
CA VAL A 93 -4.35 0.89 -8.05
C VAL A 93 -3.15 1.41 -8.84
N ALA A 94 -1.92 1.02 -8.46
CA ALA A 94 -0.72 1.42 -9.16
C ALA A 94 -0.73 0.93 -10.62
N THR A 95 -1.07 -0.34 -10.86
CA THR A 95 -1.14 -0.92 -12.21
C THR A 95 -2.18 -0.21 -13.08
N LEU A 96 -3.36 0.06 -12.54
CA LEU A 96 -4.42 0.79 -13.26
C LEU A 96 -3.97 2.20 -13.65
N LEU A 97 -3.29 2.92 -12.76
CA LEU A 97 -2.75 4.25 -13.04
C LEU A 97 -1.62 4.23 -14.08
N MET A 98 -0.81 3.17 -14.08
CA MET A 98 0.29 2.99 -15.04
C MET A 98 -0.17 2.42 -16.39
N THR A 99 -1.41 1.97 -16.51
CA THR A 99 -2.00 1.45 -17.74
C THR A 99 -3.18 2.32 -18.20
N PRO A 100 -2.93 3.58 -18.64
CA PRO A 100 -4.01 4.53 -18.96
C PRO A 100 -4.96 4.02 -20.04
N SER A 101 -4.46 3.20 -21.00
CA SER A 101 -5.27 2.58 -22.05
C SER A 101 -6.36 1.65 -21.52
N PHE A 102 -6.24 1.14 -20.31
CA PHE A 102 -7.26 0.34 -19.65
C PHE A 102 -8.38 1.21 -19.06
N LEU A 103 -8.05 2.39 -18.53
CA LEU A 103 -9.01 3.28 -17.85
C LEU A 103 -9.84 4.13 -18.83
N TRP A 104 -9.34 4.39 -20.04
CA TRP A 104 -9.92 5.34 -20.98
C TRP A 104 -10.39 4.66 -22.30
N ARG A 105 -10.91 3.46 -22.20
CA ARG A 105 -11.60 2.78 -23.31
C ARG A 105 -13.07 3.11 -23.39
#